data_a100f8bdb7e96006914cc1e062a029af
#
_entry.id   a100f8bdb7e96006914cc1e062a029af
#
_cell.length_a   1.000
_cell.length_b   1.000
_cell.length_c   1.000
_cell.angle_alpha   90.00
_cell.angle_beta   90.00
_cell.angle_gamma   90.00
#
_symmetry.space_group_name_H-M   'P 1'
#
loop_
_entity.id
_entity.type
_entity.pdbx_description
1 polymer ?
#
loop_
_entity_poly.entity_id
_entity_poly.type
_entity_poly.pdbx_seq_one_letter_code
_entity_poly.pdbx_strand_id
1 'polypeptide(L)'
;MSDSMLSGDAISILYGLVGLFTIFRLVQQRSSFFDRIVTEEDMHLVWLIAFFLLTPLGVLAHEAGHYFAAEYYGATNVELNHRGYWGFVTYYGTFDSSTQFIITGAGPLIGTALGLVCFAGAIVLPIRMILRHLLASFGFLE
;
A
#
# COMPACT_ATOMS: atom_id res chain seq x y z
N MET A 1 5.82 -25.41 -10.42
CA MET A 1 4.93 -24.63 -9.50
C MET A 1 5.56 -24.33 -8.12
N SER A 2 6.59 -25.08 -7.68
CA SER A 2 7.28 -24.88 -6.38
C SER A 2 8.24 -23.67 -6.34
N ASP A 3 8.99 -23.42 -7.42
CA ASP A 3 10.07 -22.41 -7.41
C ASP A 3 9.58 -20.97 -7.42
N SER A 4 8.43 -20.68 -8.05
CA SER A 4 7.85 -19.35 -8.08
C SER A 4 7.18 -18.94 -6.75
N MET A 5 6.63 -19.90 -6.01
CA MET A 5 6.10 -19.66 -4.67
C MET A 5 7.21 -19.37 -3.67
N LEU A 6 8.30 -20.16 -3.70
CA LEU A 6 9.45 -19.96 -2.82
C LEU A 6 10.14 -18.61 -3.04
N SER A 7 10.20 -18.12 -4.29
CA SER A 7 10.76 -16.80 -4.60
C SER A 7 9.88 -15.66 -4.04
N GLY A 8 8.56 -15.77 -4.16
CA GLY A 8 7.62 -14.78 -3.62
C GLY A 8 7.68 -14.68 -2.10
N ASP A 9 7.76 -15.80 -1.40
CA ASP A 9 7.88 -15.83 0.05
C ASP A 9 9.22 -15.25 0.53
N ALA A 10 10.33 -15.54 -0.17
CA ALA A 10 11.65 -14.99 0.15
C ALA A 10 11.68 -13.45 0.02
N ILE A 11 11.06 -12.91 -1.04
CA ILE A 11 10.96 -11.47 -1.23
C ILE A 11 10.07 -10.84 -0.14
N SER A 12 8.95 -11.48 0.22
CA SER A 12 8.07 -11.01 1.31
C SER A 12 8.80 -10.97 2.66
N ILE A 13 9.63 -11.97 2.95
CA ILE A 13 10.47 -12.01 4.16
C ILE A 13 11.48 -10.86 4.14
N LEU A 14 12.19 -10.66 3.02
CA LEU A 14 13.15 -9.57 2.87
C LEU A 14 12.46 -8.21 3.05
N TYR A 15 11.30 -8.03 2.42
CA TYR A 15 10.50 -6.82 2.56
C TYR A 15 10.10 -6.55 4.02
N GLY A 16 9.65 -7.59 4.73
CA GLY A 16 9.33 -7.53 6.15
C GLY A 16 10.53 -7.18 7.03
N LEU A 17 11.72 -7.74 6.74
CA LEU A 17 12.95 -7.43 7.46
C LEU A 17 13.36 -5.97 7.28
N VAL A 18 13.26 -5.41 6.07
CA VAL A 18 13.52 -3.98 5.83
C VAL A 18 12.46 -3.12 6.51
N GLY A 19 11.19 -3.55 6.54
CA GLY A 19 10.15 -2.87 7.31
C GLY A 19 10.46 -2.81 8.81
N LEU A 20 10.89 -3.91 9.41
CA LEU A 20 11.33 -3.94 10.82
C LEU A 20 12.54 -3.04 11.06
N PHE A 21 13.52 -3.05 10.16
CA PHE A 21 14.66 -2.13 10.23
C PHE A 21 14.21 -0.67 10.14
N THR A 22 13.23 -0.37 9.29
CA THR A 22 12.65 0.99 9.16
C THR A 22 11.99 1.43 10.47
N ILE A 23 11.23 0.56 11.12
CA ILE A 23 10.64 0.85 12.45
C ILE A 23 11.74 1.12 13.48
N PHE A 24 12.77 0.29 13.51
CA PHE A 24 13.90 0.47 14.42
C PHE A 24 14.58 1.83 14.21
N ARG A 25 14.86 2.22 12.97
CA ARG A 25 15.42 3.52 12.60
C ARG A 25 14.50 4.67 13.04
N LEU A 26 13.20 4.56 12.81
CA LEU A 26 12.21 5.56 13.22
C LEU A 26 12.21 5.76 14.74
N VAL A 27 12.26 4.67 15.51
CA VAL A 27 12.30 4.74 16.98
C VAL A 27 13.60 5.40 17.45
N GLN A 28 14.74 5.09 16.86
CA GLN A 28 16.01 5.70 17.21
C GLN A 28 16.07 7.20 16.88
N GLN A 29 15.53 7.60 15.73
CA GLN A 29 15.59 8.96 15.21
C GLN A 29 14.32 9.78 15.50
N ARG A 30 13.40 9.26 16.34
CA ARG A 30 12.06 9.88 16.55
C ARG A 30 12.13 11.36 16.96
N SER A 31 13.14 11.78 17.73
CA SER A 31 13.27 13.16 18.20
C SER A 31 13.68 14.12 17.08
N SER A 32 14.60 13.72 16.20
CA SER A 32 14.99 14.50 15.03
C SER A 32 13.93 14.40 13.93
N PHE A 33 13.39 13.21 13.68
CA PHE A 33 12.37 12.99 12.66
C PHE A 33 11.09 13.83 12.85
N PHE A 34 10.71 14.07 14.10
CA PHE A 34 9.53 14.88 14.43
C PHE A 34 9.87 16.31 14.88
N ASP A 35 11.08 16.80 14.71
CA ASP A 35 11.41 18.19 14.95
C ASP A 35 10.88 19.12 13.84
N ARG A 36 11.38 20.34 13.75
CA ARG A 36 10.94 21.34 12.76
C ARG A 36 11.85 21.44 11.54
N ILE A 37 12.99 20.74 11.57
CA ILE A 37 14.02 20.79 10.54
C ILE A 37 13.96 19.48 9.77
N VAL A 38 13.64 19.54 8.49
CA VAL A 38 13.64 18.34 7.63
C VAL A 38 15.03 18.21 7.00
N THR A 39 15.72 17.12 7.31
CA THR A 39 17.05 16.78 6.81
C THR A 39 16.97 15.78 5.66
N GLU A 40 18.09 15.54 4.97
CA GLU A 40 18.21 14.49 3.96
C GLU A 40 18.00 13.08 4.58
N GLU A 41 18.47 12.89 5.81
CA GLU A 41 18.25 11.62 6.53
C GLU A 41 16.77 11.38 6.84
N ASP A 42 16.04 12.44 7.21
CA ASP A 42 14.59 12.36 7.43
C ASP A 42 13.86 12.01 6.12
N MET A 43 14.25 12.62 5.00
CA MET A 43 13.67 12.29 3.70
C MET A 43 13.95 10.85 3.29
N HIS A 44 15.15 10.33 3.58
CA HIS A 44 15.46 8.92 3.37
C HIS A 44 14.53 8.00 4.20
N LEU A 45 14.33 8.36 5.47
CA LEU A 45 13.43 7.62 6.35
C LEU A 45 11.96 7.74 5.91
N VAL A 46 11.52 8.90 5.40
CA VAL A 46 10.19 9.08 4.78
C VAL A 46 9.96 8.08 3.65
N TRP A 47 10.92 7.92 2.73
CA TRP A 47 10.80 6.95 1.64
C TRP A 47 10.79 5.50 2.12
N LEU A 48 11.60 5.17 3.13
CA LEU A 48 11.56 3.83 3.74
C LEU A 48 10.21 3.54 4.39
N ILE A 49 9.63 4.51 5.12
CA ILE A 49 8.31 4.38 5.74
C ILE A 49 7.24 4.25 4.66
N ALA A 50 7.23 5.14 3.67
CA ALA A 50 6.24 5.10 2.60
C ALA A 50 6.26 3.75 1.89
N PHE A 51 7.44 3.29 1.46
CA PHE A 51 7.56 2.07 0.67
C PHE A 51 7.40 0.79 1.49
N PHE A 52 8.00 0.68 2.67
CA PHE A 52 8.01 -0.57 3.43
C PHE A 52 6.94 -0.70 4.51
N LEU A 53 6.34 0.41 4.96
CA LEU A 53 5.30 0.37 5.99
C LEU A 53 3.92 0.79 5.45
N LEU A 54 3.85 1.75 4.54
CA LEU A 54 2.56 2.24 4.03
C LEU A 54 2.11 1.54 2.75
N THR A 55 3.00 1.23 1.79
CA THR A 55 2.64 0.50 0.58
C THR A 55 1.89 -0.82 0.86
N PRO A 56 2.23 -1.64 1.89
CA PRO A 56 1.40 -2.80 2.23
C PRO A 56 -0.07 -2.48 2.53
N LEU A 57 -0.35 -1.29 3.09
CA LEU A 57 -1.72 -0.84 3.34
C LEU A 57 -2.40 -0.41 2.04
N GLY A 58 -1.65 0.22 1.13
CA GLY A 58 -2.13 0.54 -0.20
C GLY A 58 -2.47 -0.70 -1.01
N VAL A 59 -1.57 -1.69 -1.04
CA VAL A 59 -1.85 -3.00 -1.65
C VAL A 59 -3.11 -3.64 -1.06
N LEU A 60 -3.27 -3.60 0.27
CA LEU A 60 -4.48 -4.13 0.92
C LEU A 60 -5.74 -3.38 0.47
N ALA A 61 -5.68 -2.05 0.37
CA ALA A 61 -6.81 -1.24 -0.10
C ALA A 61 -7.14 -1.53 -1.57
N HIS A 62 -6.14 -1.69 -2.41
CA HIS A 62 -6.28 -2.09 -3.82
C HIS A 62 -7.00 -3.45 -3.94
N GLU A 63 -6.50 -4.47 -3.25
CA GLU A 63 -7.11 -5.81 -3.28
C GLU A 63 -8.51 -5.81 -2.66
N ALA A 64 -8.76 -5.00 -1.63
CA ALA A 64 -10.10 -4.82 -1.08
C ALA A 64 -11.07 -4.25 -2.13
N GLY A 65 -10.61 -3.41 -3.03
CA GLY A 65 -11.40 -2.93 -4.17
C GLY A 65 -11.92 -4.09 -5.04
N HIS A 66 -11.03 -4.99 -5.43
CA HIS A 66 -11.40 -6.20 -6.17
C HIS A 66 -12.34 -7.11 -5.38
N TYR A 67 -12.02 -7.33 -4.10
CA TYR A 67 -12.80 -8.17 -3.20
C TYR A 67 -14.27 -7.71 -3.10
N PHE A 68 -14.48 -6.44 -2.73
CA PHE A 68 -15.83 -5.91 -2.57
C PHE A 68 -16.59 -5.81 -3.88
N ALA A 69 -15.91 -5.50 -4.99
CA ALA A 69 -16.55 -5.52 -6.29
C ALA A 69 -17.00 -6.93 -6.69
N ALA A 70 -16.16 -7.95 -6.50
CA ALA A 70 -16.50 -9.33 -6.79
C ALA A 70 -17.70 -9.80 -5.95
N GLU A 71 -17.71 -9.54 -4.63
CA GLU A 71 -18.85 -9.86 -3.77
C GLU A 71 -20.13 -9.14 -4.20
N TYR A 72 -20.04 -7.85 -4.51
CA TYR A 72 -21.20 -7.05 -4.94
C TYR A 72 -21.86 -7.61 -6.21
N TYR A 73 -21.07 -8.12 -7.15
CA TYR A 73 -21.57 -8.75 -8.37
C TYR A 73 -21.89 -10.24 -8.23
N GLY A 74 -21.91 -10.77 -7.01
CA GLY A 74 -22.38 -12.12 -6.72
C GLY A 74 -21.36 -13.21 -6.96
N ALA A 75 -20.07 -12.89 -6.93
CA ALA A 75 -19.03 -13.91 -6.90
C ALA A 75 -19.13 -14.79 -5.66
N THR A 76 -18.69 -16.03 -5.79
CA THR A 76 -18.67 -17.01 -4.69
C THR A 76 -17.24 -17.36 -4.31
N ASN A 77 -17.01 -17.76 -3.06
CA ASN A 77 -15.70 -18.11 -2.52
C ASN A 77 -14.66 -17.01 -2.81
N VAL A 78 -15.02 -15.77 -2.49
CA VAL A 78 -14.12 -14.64 -2.65
C VAL A 78 -13.08 -14.67 -1.53
N GLU A 79 -11.82 -14.78 -1.89
CA GLU A 79 -10.70 -14.86 -0.94
C GLU A 79 -9.69 -13.76 -1.25
N LEU A 80 -9.34 -12.96 -0.25
CA LEU A 80 -8.30 -11.95 -0.32
C LEU A 80 -7.01 -12.53 0.24
N ASN A 81 -5.98 -12.59 -0.59
CA ASN A 81 -4.64 -13.03 -0.22
C ASN A 81 -3.68 -11.84 -0.23
N HIS A 82 -3.11 -11.53 0.94
CA HIS A 82 -2.19 -10.41 1.12
C HIS A 82 -0.83 -10.89 1.65
N ARG A 83 0.25 -10.48 0.98
CA ARG A 83 1.64 -10.89 1.27
C ARG A 83 2.56 -9.68 1.53
N GLY A 84 2.01 -8.58 2.05
CA GLY A 84 2.73 -7.34 2.29
C GLY A 84 2.79 -6.47 1.03
N TYR A 85 3.86 -6.56 0.23
CA TYR A 85 4.08 -5.72 -0.95
C TYR A 85 3.31 -6.17 -2.21
N TRP A 86 2.58 -7.29 -2.16
CA TRP A 86 1.73 -7.80 -3.22
C TRP A 86 0.52 -8.54 -2.65
N GLY A 87 -0.52 -8.65 -3.42
CA GLY A 87 -1.74 -9.36 -3.07
C GLY A 87 -2.46 -9.84 -4.32
N PHE A 88 -3.53 -10.59 -4.11
CA PHE A 88 -4.47 -10.97 -5.15
C PHE A 88 -5.79 -11.41 -4.53
N VAL A 89 -6.86 -11.29 -5.30
CA VAL A 89 -8.19 -11.81 -4.96
C VAL A 89 -8.53 -12.97 -5.88
N THR A 90 -8.97 -14.08 -5.30
CA THR A 90 -9.53 -15.21 -6.04
C THR A 90 -11.03 -15.25 -5.83
N TYR A 91 -11.78 -15.57 -6.86
CA TYR A 91 -13.24 -15.71 -6.80
C TYR A 91 -13.74 -16.60 -7.92
N TYR A 92 -14.97 -17.11 -7.74
CA TYR A 92 -15.66 -17.94 -8.73
C TYR A 92 -16.96 -17.25 -9.15
N GLY A 93 -17.29 -17.38 -10.44
CA GLY A 93 -18.50 -16.83 -11.03
C GLY A 93 -18.41 -16.76 -12.55
N THR A 94 -19.52 -16.60 -13.20
CA THR A 94 -19.59 -16.29 -14.63
C THR A 94 -20.11 -14.88 -14.79
N PHE A 95 -19.28 -13.99 -15.33
CA PHE A 95 -19.56 -12.58 -15.48
C PHE A 95 -19.50 -12.18 -16.95
N ASP A 96 -20.35 -11.25 -17.33
CA ASP A 96 -20.21 -10.59 -18.63
C ASP A 96 -18.97 -9.70 -18.66
N SER A 97 -18.58 -9.28 -19.85
CA SER A 97 -17.35 -8.48 -20.05
C SER A 97 -17.38 -7.15 -19.30
N SER A 98 -18.56 -6.54 -19.14
CA SER A 98 -18.69 -5.27 -18.40
C SER A 98 -18.49 -5.46 -16.91
N THR A 99 -19.09 -6.47 -16.35
CA THR A 99 -18.93 -6.82 -14.91
C THR A 99 -17.47 -7.21 -14.62
N GLN A 100 -16.87 -8.03 -15.48
CA GLN A 100 -15.45 -8.39 -15.33
C GLN A 100 -14.54 -7.16 -15.39
N PHE A 101 -14.81 -6.20 -16.28
CA PHE A 101 -14.07 -4.94 -16.38
C PHE A 101 -14.20 -4.11 -15.08
N ILE A 102 -15.41 -4.02 -14.50
CA ILE A 102 -15.63 -3.30 -13.24
C ILE A 102 -14.87 -3.95 -12.09
N ILE A 103 -14.96 -5.27 -11.94
CA ILE A 103 -14.24 -6.01 -10.89
C ILE A 103 -12.73 -5.79 -11.04
N THR A 104 -12.21 -5.90 -12.26
CA THR A 104 -10.77 -5.71 -12.53
C THR A 104 -10.34 -4.24 -12.34
N GLY A 105 -11.19 -3.28 -12.63
CA GLY A 105 -10.91 -1.85 -12.46
C GLY A 105 -11.06 -1.34 -11.04
N ALA A 106 -11.76 -2.07 -10.16
CA ALA A 106 -12.07 -1.62 -8.81
C ALA A 106 -10.80 -1.44 -7.94
N GLY A 107 -9.83 -2.35 -8.05
CA GLY A 107 -8.56 -2.25 -7.33
C GLY A 107 -7.78 -0.99 -7.69
N PRO A 108 -7.40 -0.80 -8.97
CA PRO A 108 -6.72 0.41 -9.42
C PRO A 108 -7.48 1.70 -9.08
N LEU A 109 -8.81 1.68 -9.15
CA LEU A 109 -9.64 2.85 -8.80
C LEU A 109 -9.51 3.22 -7.32
N ILE A 110 -9.56 2.24 -6.42
CA ILE A 110 -9.41 2.46 -4.98
C ILE A 110 -7.98 2.91 -4.65
N GLY A 111 -6.95 2.27 -5.21
CA GLY A 111 -5.55 2.68 -5.04
C GLY A 111 -5.34 4.13 -5.48
N THR A 112 -5.72 4.45 -6.72
CA THR A 112 -5.61 5.82 -7.25
C THR A 112 -6.38 6.83 -6.39
N ALA A 113 -7.60 6.51 -5.94
CA ALA A 113 -8.38 7.40 -5.08
C ALA A 113 -7.68 7.63 -3.73
N LEU A 114 -7.12 6.59 -3.12
CA LEU A 114 -6.33 6.67 -1.89
C LEU A 114 -5.10 7.56 -2.09
N GLY A 115 -4.34 7.35 -3.16
CA GLY A 115 -3.19 8.15 -3.53
C GLY A 115 -3.53 9.63 -3.68
N LEU A 116 -4.60 9.94 -4.41
CA LEU A 116 -5.08 11.32 -4.60
C LEU A 116 -5.53 11.97 -3.27
N VAL A 117 -6.21 11.23 -2.39
CA VAL A 117 -6.62 11.72 -1.07
C VAL A 117 -5.40 12.03 -0.21
N CYS A 118 -4.40 11.15 -0.17
CA CYS A 118 -3.16 11.39 0.56
C CYS A 118 -2.38 12.58 0.00
N PHE A 119 -2.28 12.69 -1.32
CA PHE A 119 -1.60 13.80 -1.97
C PHE A 119 -2.30 15.14 -1.73
N ALA A 120 -3.63 15.18 -1.85
CA ALA A 120 -4.42 16.36 -1.51
C ALA A 120 -4.29 16.73 -0.03
N GLY A 121 -4.30 15.73 0.86
CA GLY A 121 -4.07 15.91 2.30
C GLY A 121 -2.70 16.53 2.60
N ALA A 122 -1.65 16.13 1.89
CA ALA A 122 -0.33 16.72 2.03
C ALA A 122 -0.29 18.22 1.68
N ILE A 123 -1.15 18.67 0.76
CA ILE A 123 -1.23 20.07 0.33
C ILE A 123 -2.10 20.88 1.29
N VAL A 124 -3.27 20.36 1.67
CA VAL A 124 -4.34 21.15 2.32
C VAL A 124 -4.23 21.11 3.85
N LEU A 125 -3.79 19.99 4.44
CA LEU A 125 -3.80 19.84 5.90
C LEU A 125 -2.71 20.69 6.58
N PRO A 126 -3.02 21.35 7.71
CA PRO A 126 -2.04 22.11 8.50
C PRO A 126 -1.21 21.18 9.40
N ILE A 127 -0.53 20.21 8.79
CA ILE A 127 0.32 19.23 9.48
C ILE A 127 1.80 19.57 9.38
N ARG A 128 2.62 18.93 10.20
CA ARG A 128 4.09 19.10 10.18
C ARG A 128 4.66 18.77 8.81
N MET A 129 5.72 19.45 8.41
CA MET A 129 6.34 19.32 7.09
C MET A 129 6.75 17.87 6.79
N ILE A 130 7.30 17.15 7.76
CA ILE A 130 7.67 15.74 7.61
C ILE A 130 6.45 14.85 7.27
N LEU A 131 5.30 15.10 7.89
CA LEU A 131 4.06 14.35 7.61
C LEU A 131 3.50 14.68 6.22
N ARG A 132 3.70 15.92 5.74
CA ARG A 132 3.37 16.27 4.35
C ARG A 132 4.20 15.47 3.37
N HIS A 133 5.51 15.39 3.59
CA HIS A 133 6.39 14.57 2.74
C HIS A 133 5.97 13.10 2.78
N LEU A 134 5.62 12.57 3.95
CA LEU A 134 5.18 11.19 4.10
C LEU A 134 3.89 10.91 3.31
N LEU A 135 2.87 11.77 3.45
CA LEU A 135 1.61 11.64 2.71
C LEU A 135 1.82 11.80 1.20
N ALA A 136 2.65 12.78 0.79
CA ALA A 136 2.94 12.99 -0.62
C ALA A 136 3.70 11.80 -1.23
N SER A 137 4.68 11.26 -0.52
CA SER A 137 5.46 10.09 -0.97
C SER A 137 4.58 8.85 -1.08
N PHE A 138 3.71 8.59 -0.10
CA PHE A 138 2.75 7.49 -0.15
C PHE A 138 1.74 7.69 -1.29
N GLY A 139 1.16 8.87 -1.42
CA GLY A 139 0.22 9.18 -2.50
C GLY A 139 0.83 9.10 -3.90
N PHE A 140 2.15 9.24 -4.03
CA PHE A 140 2.87 9.03 -5.29
C PHE A 140 3.07 7.54 -5.62
N LEU A 141 3.13 6.68 -4.60
CA LEU A 141 3.35 5.24 -4.77
C LEU A 141 2.06 4.47 -5.10
N GLU A 142 0.89 5.02 -4.77
CA GLU A 142 -0.44 4.45 -5.07
C GLU A 142 -0.99 4.92 -6.42
#